data_b35d6c16522811d1f13bd1a29c04b450
#
_entry.id   b35d6c16522811d1f13bd1a29c04b450
#
_cell.length_a   1.000
_cell.length_b   1.000
_cell.length_c   1.000
_cell.angle_alpha   90.00
_cell.angle_beta   90.00
_cell.angle_gamma   90.00
#
_symmetry.space_group_name_H-M   'P 1'
#
loop_
_entity.id
_entity.type
_entity.pdbx_description
1 polymer ?
#
loop_
_entity_poly.entity_id
_entity_poly.type
_entity_poly.pdbx_seq_one_letter_code
_entity_poly.pdbx_strand_id
1 'polypeptide(L)'
;MSRTATAVLALVVGLAAGIPLGGRLMPASSSTPPAALAAGAGTGAAASAVPAAIGAEDVSGPYEVVEGWPQDLSTLPGHEKWTYGGARGIFAESPNRVFLLGGGELPKIPRPQTRLFPEIGPNVQFPLAGLPWRNANTASPPGAGGSGQDPAKGMEIWRGASAPYRELGVDSRWEHSIVVVNAEGKIIEEWTQWDKLFKRPHAVYISPYDAAKHVWVVDDHTHAIYKFTNDGKQLVQTIGTPNVPGADGTHFNRPTFMAWLPDESFYVADGYNGTRVAKFDADGKFQFDFGKAGEPGKETRPGYMNNVHGVAVDLETGRVFVNDRDNHRIQIFDEKGTYLSEWKIAVSPSSLHFVQIGADRAVVTFDRNTHKMLKYDLDGHLLYAWGTVADFPGTLWGVHGMSTDQEGNFYVAEVDAGRFQKFRPRAGANPAYLIGKPVYSAWK
;
A
#
# COMPACT_ATOMS: atom_id res chain seq x y z
N MET A 1 31.06 -50.97 -14.70
CA MET A 1 32.19 -50.08 -15.09
C MET A 1 32.02 -48.79 -14.38
N SER A 2 32.83 -48.58 -13.38
CA SER A 2 32.86 -47.42 -12.48
C SER A 2 33.48 -46.19 -13.19
N ARG A 3 32.92 -45.00 -13.00
CA ARG A 3 33.65 -43.72 -13.14
C ARG A 3 33.33 -42.80 -12.01
N THR A 4 34.28 -42.69 -11.12
CA THR A 4 34.45 -41.77 -10.05
C THR A 4 34.62 -40.36 -10.56
N ALA A 5 33.86 -39.40 -10.00
CA ALA A 5 34.06 -37.96 -10.25
C ALA A 5 34.77 -37.34 -9.03
N THR A 6 35.96 -36.83 -9.25
CA THR A 6 36.82 -36.17 -8.28
C THR A 6 36.40 -34.72 -8.10
N ALA A 7 36.09 -34.31 -6.88
CA ALA A 7 35.88 -32.92 -6.53
C ALA A 7 37.23 -32.25 -6.22
N VAL A 8 37.49 -31.13 -6.89
CA VAL A 8 38.66 -30.26 -6.63
C VAL A 8 38.23 -29.15 -5.68
N LEU A 9 38.83 -29.17 -4.50
CA LEU A 9 38.70 -28.11 -3.51
C LEU A 9 39.80 -27.07 -3.75
N ALA A 10 39.45 -25.87 -4.16
CA ALA A 10 40.41 -24.78 -4.28
C ALA A 10 40.50 -23.99 -2.96
N LEU A 11 41.64 -24.12 -2.31
CA LEU A 11 42.00 -23.34 -1.11
C LEU A 11 42.65 -22.03 -1.56
N VAL A 12 42.01 -20.87 -1.27
CA VAL A 12 42.62 -19.55 -1.47
C VAL A 12 43.28 -19.10 -0.18
N VAL A 13 44.60 -19.11 -0.16
CA VAL A 13 45.41 -18.51 0.89
C VAL A 13 45.66 -17.05 0.56
N GLY A 14 45.07 -16.14 1.35
CA GLY A 14 45.34 -14.69 1.22
C GLY A 14 46.52 -14.30 2.10
N LEU A 15 47.57 -13.77 1.47
CA LEU A 15 48.72 -13.15 2.18
C LEU A 15 48.26 -11.79 2.74
N ALA A 16 48.42 -11.61 4.05
CA ALA A 16 48.34 -10.32 4.71
C ALA A 16 49.69 -9.59 4.56
N ALA A 17 49.68 -8.47 3.79
CA ALA A 17 50.80 -7.52 3.80
C ALA A 17 50.54 -6.47 4.87
N GLY A 18 51.39 -6.40 5.87
CA GLY A 18 51.32 -5.42 6.94
C GLY A 18 51.82 -4.04 6.47
N ILE A 19 51.03 -3.01 6.82
CA ILE A 19 51.38 -1.60 6.68
C ILE A 19 51.79 -1.08 8.07
N PRO A 20 52.91 -0.38 8.24
CA PRO A 20 53.31 0.14 9.54
C PRO A 20 52.51 1.41 9.87
N LEU A 21 51.88 1.43 11.05
CA LEU A 21 51.26 2.57 11.66
C LEU A 21 52.31 3.55 12.19
N GLY A 22 52.53 4.61 11.46
CA GLY A 22 53.28 5.78 11.94
C GLY A 22 52.35 6.70 12.73
N GLY A 23 52.43 6.64 14.06
CA GLY A 23 51.69 7.54 14.92
C GLY A 23 52.26 8.97 14.88
N ARG A 24 51.42 9.95 14.49
CA ARG A 24 51.62 11.36 14.87
C ARG A 24 50.48 11.71 15.83
N LEU A 25 50.87 11.92 17.09
CA LEU A 25 50.03 12.55 18.10
C LEU A 25 49.82 14.02 17.72
N MET A 26 48.57 14.41 17.42
CA MET A 26 48.19 15.83 17.38
C MET A 26 47.71 16.25 18.78
N PRO A 27 47.98 17.48 19.23
CA PRO A 27 47.56 17.94 20.54
C PRO A 27 46.05 18.17 20.56
N ALA A 28 45.43 17.77 21.69
CA ALA A 28 44.00 17.96 21.95
C ALA A 28 43.67 19.47 22.02
N SER A 29 42.86 19.93 21.09
CA SER A 29 42.21 21.23 21.19
C SER A 29 41.01 21.12 22.14
N SER A 30 41.07 21.82 23.26
CA SER A 30 39.93 21.99 24.18
C SER A 30 38.86 22.85 23.48
N SER A 31 37.82 22.21 22.94
CA SER A 31 36.61 22.90 22.52
C SER A 31 35.65 22.99 23.68
N THR A 32 35.48 24.18 24.20
CA THR A 32 34.38 24.55 25.10
C THR A 32 33.05 24.30 24.40
N PRO A 33 32.07 23.65 25.02
CA PRO A 33 30.75 23.49 24.40
C PRO A 33 30.08 24.85 24.22
N PRO A 34 29.42 25.09 23.06
CA PRO A 34 28.69 26.34 22.89
C PRO A 34 27.56 26.43 23.89
N ALA A 35 27.43 27.60 24.50
CA ALA A 35 26.37 27.96 25.47
C ALA A 35 25.00 27.66 24.84
N ALA A 36 24.14 27.03 25.62
CA ALA A 36 22.74 26.83 25.29
C ALA A 36 22.08 28.20 25.02
N LEU A 37 21.67 28.41 23.78
CA LEU A 37 20.83 29.52 23.38
C LEU A 37 19.48 29.38 24.11
N ALA A 38 19.20 30.28 25.01
CA ALA A 38 17.89 30.40 25.65
C ALA A 38 16.82 30.57 24.58
N ALA A 39 15.81 29.68 24.62
CA ALA A 39 14.65 29.77 23.75
C ALA A 39 13.89 31.07 24.03
N GLY A 40 14.04 32.05 23.14
CA GLY A 40 13.15 33.20 23.09
C GLY A 40 11.78 32.76 22.64
N ALA A 41 10.76 33.09 23.42
CA ALA A 41 9.36 32.90 23.04
C ALA A 41 9.05 33.77 21.80
N GLY A 42 9.21 33.21 20.63
CA GLY A 42 8.82 33.79 19.35
C GLY A 42 7.40 33.36 18.98
N THR A 43 6.53 34.34 18.91
CA THR A 43 5.16 34.18 18.43
C THR A 43 5.13 33.71 16.98
N GLY A 44 4.51 32.54 16.70
CA GLY A 44 3.93 32.26 15.39
C GLY A 44 4.85 31.67 14.34
N ALA A 45 5.78 30.77 14.66
CA ALA A 45 6.39 29.92 13.64
C ALA A 45 5.43 28.76 13.32
N ALA A 46 5.03 28.63 12.04
CA ALA A 46 4.31 27.46 11.56
C ALA A 46 5.11 26.21 11.95
N ALA A 47 4.45 25.27 12.63
CA ALA A 47 5.11 24.03 13.03
C ALA A 47 5.64 23.32 11.78
N SER A 48 6.93 23.03 11.77
CA SER A 48 7.55 22.23 10.71
C SER A 48 6.99 20.81 10.77
N ALA A 49 6.67 20.24 9.61
CA ALA A 49 6.32 18.83 9.53
C ALA A 49 7.50 17.91 9.84
N VAL A 50 8.72 18.45 9.76
CA VAL A 50 9.95 17.73 10.09
C VAL A 50 10.34 18.07 11.52
N PRO A 51 10.64 17.06 12.36
CA PRO A 51 11.14 17.30 13.71
C PRO A 51 12.35 18.23 13.70
N ALA A 52 12.41 19.16 14.65
CA ALA A 52 13.52 20.10 14.77
C ALA A 52 14.87 19.44 15.12
N ALA A 53 14.88 18.16 15.48
CA ALA A 53 16.07 17.41 15.82
C ALA A 53 16.83 16.98 14.55
N ILE A 54 18.11 17.37 14.44
CA ILE A 54 18.98 16.92 13.35
C ILE A 54 19.13 15.40 13.43
N GLY A 55 18.87 14.71 12.30
CA GLY A 55 18.95 13.25 12.20
C GLY A 55 17.70 12.50 12.68
N ALA A 56 16.64 13.19 13.08
CA ALA A 56 15.37 12.55 13.38
C ALA A 56 14.66 12.15 12.09
N GLU A 57 14.14 10.91 12.06
CA GLU A 57 13.31 10.45 10.96
C GLU A 57 11.91 11.04 11.06
N ASP A 58 11.35 11.47 9.94
CA ASP A 58 9.97 11.98 9.90
C ASP A 58 9.01 10.80 9.83
N VAL A 59 8.54 10.37 10.99
CA VAL A 59 7.76 9.14 11.16
C VAL A 59 6.37 9.25 10.55
N SER A 60 5.67 10.36 10.80
CA SER A 60 4.27 10.53 10.40
C SER A 60 4.01 11.78 9.56
N GLY A 61 5.07 12.48 9.15
CA GLY A 61 4.99 13.68 8.32
C GLY A 61 4.17 14.80 8.96
N PRO A 62 3.34 15.47 8.15
CA PRO A 62 2.50 16.59 8.61
C PRO A 62 1.27 16.12 9.41
N TYR A 63 1.24 14.85 9.82
CA TYR A 63 0.09 14.23 10.46
C TYR A 63 0.40 13.76 11.87
N GLU A 64 -0.64 13.60 12.65
CA GLU A 64 -0.63 12.85 13.90
C GLU A 64 -1.60 11.67 13.80
N VAL A 65 -1.21 10.52 14.34
CA VAL A 65 -2.04 9.33 14.32
C VAL A 65 -3.20 9.49 15.33
N VAL A 66 -4.37 8.99 14.97
CA VAL A 66 -5.52 8.86 15.86
C VAL A 66 -5.44 7.49 16.51
N GLU A 67 -4.92 7.43 17.72
CA GLU A 67 -4.75 6.18 18.46
C GLU A 67 -6.09 5.49 18.72
N GLY A 68 -6.10 4.15 18.63
CA GLY A 68 -7.29 3.34 18.86
C GLY A 68 -8.32 3.39 17.73
N TRP A 69 -8.02 4.06 16.61
CA TRP A 69 -8.86 4.02 15.42
C TRP A 69 -8.29 3.01 14.38
N PRO A 70 -9.11 2.17 13.77
CA PRO A 70 -10.49 1.83 14.12
C PRO A 70 -10.56 0.88 15.32
N GLN A 71 -11.77 0.66 15.85
CA GLN A 71 -12.00 -0.43 16.78
C GLN A 71 -11.62 -1.76 16.15
N ASP A 72 -10.99 -2.61 16.95
CA ASP A 72 -10.60 -3.96 16.53
C ASP A 72 -11.82 -4.87 16.41
N LEU A 73 -11.79 -5.86 15.51
CA LEU A 73 -12.88 -6.83 15.32
C LEU A 73 -13.22 -7.58 16.61
N SER A 74 -12.29 -7.71 17.55
CA SER A 74 -12.53 -8.30 18.86
C SER A 74 -13.58 -7.57 19.71
N THR A 75 -14.04 -6.39 19.28
CA THR A 75 -15.18 -5.69 19.92
C THR A 75 -16.52 -6.23 19.47
N LEU A 76 -16.57 -7.05 18.42
CA LEU A 76 -17.79 -7.66 17.93
C LEU A 76 -18.12 -8.95 18.70
N PRO A 77 -19.40 -9.20 19.03
CA PRO A 77 -19.83 -10.43 19.68
C PRO A 77 -19.42 -11.68 18.87
N GLY A 78 -18.75 -12.64 19.52
CA GLY A 78 -18.26 -13.87 18.89
C GLY A 78 -16.90 -13.72 18.17
N HIS A 79 -16.32 -12.51 18.17
CA HIS A 79 -15.03 -12.22 17.55
C HIS A 79 -13.95 -11.76 18.56
N GLU A 80 -14.17 -11.98 19.87
CA GLU A 80 -13.29 -11.47 20.94
C GLU A 80 -11.84 -11.95 20.82
N LYS A 81 -11.63 -13.05 20.12
CA LYS A 81 -10.29 -13.64 19.88
C LYS A 81 -9.74 -13.37 18.48
N TRP A 82 -10.39 -12.49 17.73
CA TRP A 82 -10.05 -12.23 16.33
C TRP A 82 -9.67 -10.78 16.10
N THR A 83 -8.90 -10.51 15.06
CA THR A 83 -8.49 -9.19 14.61
C THR A 83 -8.43 -9.17 13.09
N TYR A 84 -8.24 -8.01 12.51
CA TYR A 84 -8.13 -7.85 11.06
C TYR A 84 -7.01 -8.73 10.47
N GLY A 85 -7.29 -9.34 9.33
CA GLY A 85 -6.30 -9.89 8.42
C GLY A 85 -5.60 -8.78 7.64
N GLY A 86 -4.98 -9.11 6.49
CA GLY A 86 -4.28 -8.12 5.67
C GLY A 86 -5.20 -6.98 5.23
N ALA A 87 -4.93 -5.77 5.67
CA ALA A 87 -5.69 -4.59 5.30
C ALA A 87 -5.29 -4.15 3.87
N ARG A 88 -6.21 -4.27 2.91
CA ARG A 88 -5.89 -4.11 1.48
C ARG A 88 -6.41 -2.82 0.88
N GLY A 89 -7.59 -2.39 1.26
CA GLY A 89 -8.19 -1.16 0.76
C GLY A 89 -8.85 -0.35 1.85
N ILE A 90 -8.97 0.94 1.64
CA ILE A 90 -9.65 1.86 2.52
C ILE A 90 -10.23 3.00 1.68
N PHE A 91 -11.45 3.41 1.98
CA PHE A 91 -12.09 4.53 1.30
C PHE A 91 -12.96 5.33 2.27
N ALA A 92 -12.67 6.61 2.40
CA ALA A 92 -13.47 7.54 3.20
C ALA A 92 -14.52 8.21 2.31
N GLU A 93 -15.78 7.81 2.43
CA GLU A 93 -16.90 8.56 1.87
C GLU A 93 -17.08 9.89 2.60
N SER A 94 -16.91 9.85 3.89
CA SER A 94 -16.89 11.01 4.78
C SER A 94 -16.10 10.64 6.05
N PRO A 95 -15.78 11.62 6.93
CA PRO A 95 -15.19 11.31 8.23
C PRO A 95 -16.00 10.30 9.07
N ASN A 96 -17.34 10.29 8.88
CA ASN A 96 -18.27 9.42 9.61
C ASN A 96 -18.61 8.11 8.89
N ARG A 97 -18.04 7.87 7.72
CA ARG A 97 -18.29 6.63 6.98
C ARG A 97 -17.06 6.25 6.16
N VAL A 98 -16.29 5.34 6.71
CA VAL A 98 -15.02 4.86 6.13
C VAL A 98 -15.10 3.36 5.91
N PHE A 99 -14.94 2.95 4.67
CA PHE A 99 -14.90 1.55 4.26
C PHE A 99 -13.51 0.97 4.52
N LEU A 100 -13.46 -0.14 5.21
CA LEU A 100 -12.26 -0.93 5.46
C LEU A 100 -12.39 -2.26 4.70
N LEU A 101 -11.44 -2.53 3.81
CA LEU A 101 -11.40 -3.74 3.00
C LEU A 101 -10.25 -4.61 3.45
N GLY A 102 -10.55 -5.77 4.00
CA GLY A 102 -9.58 -6.68 4.58
C GLY A 102 -9.53 -8.06 3.93
N GLY A 103 -8.58 -8.86 4.34
CA GLY A 103 -8.40 -10.25 3.97
C GLY A 103 -8.86 -11.20 5.06
N GLY A 104 -10.12 -11.10 5.50
CA GLY A 104 -10.67 -11.93 6.57
C GLY A 104 -10.08 -11.59 7.94
N GLU A 105 -10.12 -12.54 8.85
CA GLU A 105 -9.72 -12.40 10.24
C GLU A 105 -8.55 -13.33 10.61
N LEU A 106 -7.76 -12.88 11.54
CA LEU A 106 -6.67 -13.65 12.14
C LEU A 106 -6.83 -13.72 13.67
N PRO A 107 -6.30 -14.75 14.33
CA PRO A 107 -6.32 -14.82 15.78
C PRO A 107 -5.64 -13.58 16.38
N LYS A 108 -6.26 -13.01 17.42
CA LYS A 108 -5.72 -11.90 18.19
C LYS A 108 -4.64 -12.41 19.15
N ILE A 109 -3.43 -12.56 18.63
CA ILE A 109 -2.28 -13.06 19.38
C ILE A 109 -1.48 -11.87 19.89
N PRO A 110 -1.13 -11.82 21.18
CA PRO A 110 -0.25 -10.79 21.72
C PRO A 110 1.09 -10.76 20.98
N ARG A 111 1.55 -9.56 20.66
CA ARG A 111 2.87 -9.41 20.07
C ARG A 111 3.96 -9.86 21.04
N PRO A 112 4.98 -10.61 20.56
CA PRO A 112 6.14 -10.95 21.37
C PRO A 112 6.84 -9.68 21.87
N GLN A 113 7.23 -9.68 23.15
CA GLN A 113 7.95 -8.57 23.74
C GLN A 113 9.36 -8.46 23.14
N THR A 114 9.84 -7.24 22.98
CA THR A 114 11.23 -6.98 22.60
C THR A 114 12.17 -7.60 23.61
N ARG A 115 13.21 -8.29 23.11
CA ARG A 115 14.26 -8.84 23.97
C ARG A 115 15.43 -7.86 24.05
N LEU A 116 15.88 -7.60 25.26
CA LEU A 116 17.14 -6.92 25.51
C LEU A 116 18.31 -7.88 25.30
N PHE A 117 19.38 -7.39 24.74
CA PHE A 117 20.64 -8.11 24.56
C PHE A 117 21.75 -7.35 25.29
N PRO A 118 21.84 -7.45 26.63
CA PRO A 118 22.84 -6.74 27.43
C PRO A 118 24.27 -7.13 27.07
N GLU A 119 24.46 -8.36 26.53
CA GLU A 119 25.72 -8.85 26.02
C GLU A 119 26.32 -8.11 24.83
N ILE A 120 25.49 -7.36 24.10
CA ILE A 120 25.90 -6.52 22.97
C ILE A 120 25.88 -5.04 23.30
N GLY A 121 25.27 -4.67 24.42
CA GLY A 121 25.19 -3.30 24.91
C GLY A 121 23.96 -3.05 25.76
N PRO A 122 24.03 -2.14 26.74
CA PRO A 122 22.99 -1.96 27.76
C PRO A 122 21.64 -1.50 27.20
N ASN A 123 21.63 -0.88 26.01
CA ASN A 123 20.43 -0.34 25.39
C ASN A 123 20.10 -1.00 24.05
N VAL A 124 20.78 -2.11 23.69
CA VAL A 124 20.49 -2.81 22.44
C VAL A 124 19.27 -3.68 22.66
N GLN A 125 18.21 -3.33 21.96
CA GLN A 125 17.00 -4.14 21.82
C GLN A 125 16.99 -4.76 20.45
N PHE A 126 16.65 -6.03 20.37
CA PHE A 126 16.33 -6.64 19.08
C PHE A 126 15.00 -6.04 18.63
N PRO A 127 14.98 -5.29 17.50
CA PRO A 127 13.76 -4.63 17.03
C PRO A 127 12.81 -5.68 16.43
N LEU A 128 12.11 -6.42 17.29
CA LEU A 128 11.01 -7.26 16.85
C LEU A 128 9.92 -6.43 16.15
N ALA A 129 9.97 -5.10 16.35
CA ALA A 129 9.11 -4.15 15.67
C ALA A 129 9.21 -4.19 14.14
N GLY A 130 10.39 -4.40 13.60
CA GLY A 130 10.63 -4.50 12.16
C GLY A 130 10.55 -5.91 11.61
N LEU A 131 10.34 -6.91 12.44
CA LEU A 131 10.23 -8.30 12.00
C LEU A 131 8.77 -8.72 11.95
N PRO A 132 8.33 -9.32 10.84
CA PRO A 132 7.00 -9.90 10.75
C PRO A 132 6.93 -11.08 11.72
N TRP A 133 6.39 -10.87 12.92
CA TRP A 133 6.07 -11.97 13.83
C TRP A 133 4.86 -12.75 13.34
N ARG A 134 4.08 -12.15 12.48
CA ARG A 134 2.93 -12.72 11.80
C ARG A 134 2.72 -12.00 10.46
N ASN A 135 2.51 -12.74 9.39
CA ASN A 135 2.09 -12.15 8.12
C ASN A 135 0.56 -12.05 8.08
N ALA A 136 0.03 -10.84 8.19
CA ALA A 136 -1.39 -10.60 8.19
C ALA A 136 -2.08 -10.91 6.84
N ASN A 137 -1.32 -10.92 5.73
CA ASN A 137 -1.85 -11.24 4.40
C ASN A 137 -2.04 -12.74 4.15
N THR A 138 -2.09 -13.54 5.20
CA THR A 138 -2.20 -15.00 5.08
C THR A 138 -3.62 -15.55 5.15
N ALA A 139 -4.65 -14.77 5.54
CA ALA A 139 -6.04 -15.24 5.50
C ALA A 139 -6.49 -15.43 4.05
N SER A 140 -7.19 -16.52 3.79
CA SER A 140 -7.71 -16.88 2.46
C SER A 140 -9.04 -17.62 2.60
N PRO A 141 -10.00 -17.45 1.68
CA PRO A 141 -11.23 -18.19 1.71
C PRO A 141 -11.01 -19.69 1.45
N PRO A 142 -11.96 -20.54 1.84
CA PRO A 142 -11.89 -21.97 1.51
C PRO A 142 -11.72 -22.20 0.01
N GLY A 143 -10.79 -23.09 -0.35
CA GLY A 143 -10.53 -23.44 -1.76
C GLY A 143 -9.76 -22.38 -2.57
N ALA A 144 -9.50 -21.20 -2.04
CA ALA A 144 -8.58 -20.27 -2.66
C ALA A 144 -7.15 -20.79 -2.47
N GLY A 145 -6.42 -20.77 -3.52
CA GLY A 145 -5.00 -21.01 -3.45
C GLY A 145 -4.24 -19.89 -2.83
N GLY A 146 -3.42 -19.59 -2.16
CA GLY A 146 -2.70 -18.46 -1.57
C GLY A 146 -2.68 -17.18 -2.43
N SER A 147 -1.82 -16.26 -2.10
CA SER A 147 -1.78 -14.92 -2.68
C SER A 147 -0.71 -14.73 -3.77
N GLY A 148 -0.24 -15.80 -4.37
CA GLY A 148 0.78 -15.73 -5.42
C GLY A 148 0.37 -14.90 -6.64
N GLN A 149 1.33 -14.44 -7.41
CA GLN A 149 1.06 -13.61 -8.59
C GLN A 149 0.46 -14.42 -9.74
N ASP A 150 0.99 -15.59 -9.99
CA ASP A 150 0.46 -16.52 -10.99
C ASP A 150 -0.51 -17.46 -10.29
N PRO A 151 -1.81 -17.48 -10.66
CA PRO A 151 -2.78 -18.41 -10.09
C PRO A 151 -2.32 -19.88 -10.16
N ALA A 152 -1.63 -20.25 -11.20
CA ALA A 152 -1.11 -21.61 -11.36
C ALA A 152 0.16 -21.88 -10.57
N LYS A 153 1.03 -20.87 -10.43
CA LYS A 153 2.35 -21.01 -9.81
C LYS A 153 2.45 -20.31 -8.46
N GLY A 154 2.13 -19.03 -8.42
CA GLY A 154 2.28 -18.22 -7.22
C GLY A 154 1.35 -18.63 -6.10
N MET A 155 0.12 -18.98 -6.41
CA MET A 155 -0.82 -19.45 -5.40
C MET A 155 -0.44 -20.80 -4.82
N GLU A 156 0.15 -21.68 -5.60
CA GLU A 156 0.63 -22.98 -5.12
C GLU A 156 1.85 -22.85 -4.22
N ILE A 157 2.75 -21.91 -4.50
CA ILE A 157 3.88 -21.59 -3.61
C ILE A 157 3.35 -21.15 -2.25
N TRP A 158 2.40 -20.24 -2.19
CA TRP A 158 1.80 -19.80 -0.94
C TRP A 158 1.01 -20.91 -0.25
N ARG A 159 0.31 -21.72 -1.00
CA ARG A 159 -0.40 -22.88 -0.48
C ARG A 159 0.57 -23.86 0.15
N GLY A 160 1.67 -24.16 -0.53
CA GLY A 160 2.73 -25.04 0.00
C GLY A 160 3.37 -24.49 1.28
N ALA A 161 3.48 -23.17 1.40
CA ALA A 161 4.05 -22.51 2.56
C ALA A 161 3.08 -22.38 3.74
N SER A 162 1.77 -22.29 3.48
CA SER A 162 0.78 -21.97 4.52
C SER A 162 -0.39 -22.95 4.62
N ALA A 163 -0.79 -23.58 3.54
CA ALA A 163 -2.01 -24.41 3.52
C ALA A 163 -1.97 -25.68 4.40
N PRO A 164 -0.86 -26.43 4.48
CA PRO A 164 -0.85 -27.63 5.30
C PRO A 164 -0.92 -27.35 6.81
N TYR A 165 -0.71 -26.11 7.22
CA TYR A 165 -0.67 -25.69 8.62
C TYR A 165 -1.81 -24.75 9.00
N ARG A 166 -2.78 -24.56 8.11
CA ARG A 166 -3.89 -23.63 8.32
C ARG A 166 -5.21 -24.34 8.45
N GLU A 167 -5.78 -24.21 9.61
CA GLU A 167 -7.15 -24.66 9.90
C GLU A 167 -8.08 -23.44 9.94
N LEU A 168 -9.07 -23.43 9.04
CA LEU A 168 -10.10 -22.38 9.05
C LEU A 168 -10.92 -22.45 10.34
N GLY A 169 -11.17 -21.29 10.94
CA GLY A 169 -11.82 -21.18 12.24
C GLY A 169 -10.86 -21.31 13.42
N VAL A 170 -9.60 -21.74 13.19
CA VAL A 170 -8.54 -21.80 14.19
C VAL A 170 -7.42 -20.81 13.86
N ASP A 171 -6.85 -20.92 12.66
CA ASP A 171 -5.72 -20.09 12.22
C ASP A 171 -6.18 -18.85 11.45
N SER A 172 -7.36 -18.87 10.89
CA SER A 172 -7.99 -17.74 10.20
C SER A 172 -9.50 -17.96 10.02
N ARG A 173 -10.24 -16.87 9.84
CA ARG A 173 -11.62 -16.86 9.36
C ARG A 173 -11.71 -16.03 8.09
N TRP A 174 -12.58 -16.43 7.18
CA TRP A 174 -12.89 -15.63 6.00
C TRP A 174 -14.23 -14.92 6.22
N GLU A 175 -14.19 -13.95 7.12
CA GLU A 175 -15.31 -13.14 7.55
C GLU A 175 -14.86 -11.68 7.61
N HIS A 176 -15.80 -10.73 7.55
CA HIS A 176 -15.52 -9.29 7.64
C HIS A 176 -14.52 -8.77 6.58
N SER A 177 -14.71 -9.21 5.34
CA SER A 177 -13.91 -8.67 4.22
C SER A 177 -14.18 -7.18 3.99
N ILE A 178 -15.39 -6.71 4.31
CA ILE A 178 -15.77 -5.29 4.30
C ILE A 178 -16.47 -4.97 5.62
N VAL A 179 -15.94 -3.95 6.30
CA VAL A 179 -16.61 -3.28 7.41
C VAL A 179 -16.60 -1.78 7.19
N VAL A 180 -17.58 -1.07 7.75
CA VAL A 180 -17.65 0.39 7.70
C VAL A 180 -17.57 0.94 9.11
N VAL A 181 -16.75 1.96 9.29
CA VAL A 181 -16.56 2.60 10.60
C VAL A 181 -16.90 4.09 10.55
N ASN A 182 -17.27 4.63 11.71
CA ASN A 182 -17.52 6.06 11.88
C ASN A 182 -16.24 6.85 12.25
N ALA A 183 -16.38 8.13 12.54
CA ALA A 183 -15.26 9.02 12.87
C ALA A 183 -14.47 8.57 14.09
N GLU A 184 -15.14 7.97 15.07
CA GLU A 184 -14.56 7.42 16.31
C GLU A 184 -13.98 6.01 16.11
N GLY A 185 -14.09 5.47 14.89
CA GLY A 185 -13.61 4.13 14.56
C GLY A 185 -14.56 3.00 14.95
N LYS A 186 -15.78 3.31 15.42
CA LYS A 186 -16.77 2.30 15.76
C LYS A 186 -17.29 1.63 14.48
N ILE A 187 -17.35 0.29 14.47
CA ILE A 187 -17.96 -0.48 13.38
C ILE A 187 -19.47 -0.21 13.38
N ILE A 188 -19.97 0.29 12.24
CA ILE A 188 -21.39 0.65 12.03
C ILE A 188 -22.08 -0.18 10.96
N GLU A 189 -21.32 -0.83 10.08
CA GLU A 189 -21.84 -1.76 9.07
C GLU A 189 -20.86 -2.93 8.90
N GLU A 190 -21.41 -4.11 8.71
CA GLU A 190 -20.70 -5.35 8.44
C GLU A 190 -21.30 -5.97 7.17
N TRP A 191 -20.48 -6.10 6.10
CA TRP A 191 -20.98 -6.62 4.82
C TRP A 191 -20.69 -8.11 4.64
N THR A 192 -20.87 -8.88 5.70
CA THR A 192 -20.52 -10.31 5.76
C THR A 192 -21.30 -11.19 4.77
N GLN A 193 -22.47 -10.73 4.29
CA GLN A 193 -23.23 -11.40 3.24
C GLN A 193 -22.45 -11.57 1.93
N TRP A 194 -21.42 -10.75 1.72
CA TRP A 194 -20.57 -10.78 0.52
C TRP A 194 -19.24 -11.52 0.69
N ASP A 195 -18.89 -11.99 1.90
CA ASP A 195 -17.61 -12.65 2.14
C ASP A 195 -17.36 -13.83 1.20
N LYS A 196 -18.40 -14.59 0.87
CA LYS A 196 -18.30 -15.74 -0.05
C LYS A 196 -18.09 -15.36 -1.51
N LEU A 197 -18.36 -14.10 -1.88
CA LEU A 197 -18.12 -13.59 -3.22
C LEU A 197 -16.64 -13.34 -3.46
N PHE A 198 -15.92 -12.92 -2.44
CA PHE A 198 -14.53 -12.50 -2.52
C PHE A 198 -13.55 -13.66 -2.34
N LYS A 199 -12.42 -13.55 -3.03
CA LYS A 199 -11.26 -14.42 -2.84
C LYS A 199 -10.04 -13.65 -2.35
N ARG A 200 -9.82 -12.46 -2.91
CA ARG A 200 -8.78 -11.54 -2.50
C ARG A 200 -9.18 -10.11 -2.88
N PRO A 201 -10.12 -9.51 -2.13
CA PRO A 201 -10.51 -8.15 -2.41
C PRO A 201 -9.29 -7.23 -2.27
N HIS A 202 -9.05 -6.41 -3.30
CA HIS A 202 -7.80 -5.67 -3.50
C HIS A 202 -7.95 -4.18 -3.22
N ALA A 203 -9.03 -3.58 -3.70
CA ALA A 203 -9.28 -2.16 -3.55
C ALA A 203 -10.78 -1.88 -3.43
N VAL A 204 -11.14 -0.80 -2.72
CA VAL A 204 -12.51 -0.32 -2.55
C VAL A 204 -12.60 1.15 -2.90
N TYR A 205 -13.68 1.55 -3.60
CA TYR A 205 -13.88 2.90 -4.09
C TYR A 205 -15.34 3.31 -4.11
N ILE A 206 -15.55 4.62 -4.15
CA ILE A 206 -16.76 5.25 -4.67
C ILE A 206 -16.31 6.24 -5.74
N SER A 207 -16.90 6.17 -6.93
CA SER A 207 -16.59 7.14 -8.00
C SER A 207 -16.91 8.56 -7.55
N PRO A 208 -16.01 9.54 -7.72
CA PRO A 208 -16.31 10.93 -7.37
C PRO A 208 -17.41 11.56 -8.23
N TYR A 209 -17.84 10.89 -9.29
CA TYR A 209 -18.83 11.38 -10.24
C TYR A 209 -20.20 10.70 -10.12
N ASP A 210 -20.27 9.57 -9.43
CA ASP A 210 -21.50 8.80 -9.21
C ASP A 210 -22.34 9.39 -8.07
N ALA A 211 -23.45 10.06 -8.41
CA ALA A 211 -24.36 10.64 -7.43
C ALA A 211 -25.04 9.59 -6.54
N ALA A 212 -25.19 8.35 -7.02
CA ALA A 212 -25.73 7.24 -6.22
C ALA A 212 -24.70 6.62 -5.28
N LYS A 213 -23.43 7.02 -5.41
CA LYS A 213 -22.31 6.59 -4.55
C LYS A 213 -22.15 5.08 -4.50
N HIS A 214 -22.30 4.39 -5.61
CA HIS A 214 -22.08 2.95 -5.64
C HIS A 214 -20.67 2.61 -5.15
N VAL A 215 -20.58 1.53 -4.39
CA VAL A 215 -19.32 1.03 -3.85
C VAL A 215 -18.74 0.01 -4.82
N TRP A 216 -17.51 0.23 -5.25
CA TRP A 216 -16.79 -0.63 -6.16
C TRP A 216 -15.72 -1.41 -5.41
N VAL A 217 -15.66 -2.71 -5.65
CA VAL A 217 -14.64 -3.60 -5.07
C VAL A 217 -13.92 -4.33 -6.19
N VAL A 218 -12.63 -4.16 -6.29
CA VAL A 218 -11.77 -4.94 -7.18
C VAL A 218 -11.34 -6.19 -6.43
N ASP A 219 -11.53 -7.37 -7.00
CA ASP A 219 -10.99 -8.62 -6.46
C ASP A 219 -10.06 -9.28 -7.50
N ASP A 220 -8.79 -9.27 -7.22
CA ASP A 220 -7.78 -9.74 -8.18
C ASP A 220 -7.75 -11.26 -8.33
N HIS A 221 -8.21 -12.04 -7.35
CA HIS A 221 -8.28 -13.50 -7.45
C HIS A 221 -9.59 -14.03 -8.05
N THR A 222 -10.64 -13.24 -8.05
CA THR A 222 -11.82 -13.55 -8.87
C THR A 222 -11.71 -13.00 -10.28
N HIS A 223 -10.67 -12.22 -10.58
CA HIS A 223 -10.48 -11.55 -11.87
C HIS A 223 -11.67 -10.66 -12.26
N ALA A 224 -12.30 -10.02 -11.28
CA ALA A 224 -13.54 -9.27 -11.47
C ALA A 224 -13.61 -8.03 -10.59
N ILE A 225 -14.49 -7.13 -10.98
CA ILE A 225 -14.84 -5.91 -10.26
C ILE A 225 -16.34 -5.95 -9.96
N TYR A 226 -16.70 -5.67 -8.72
CA TYR A 226 -18.06 -5.72 -8.23
C TYR A 226 -18.54 -4.34 -7.85
N LYS A 227 -19.74 -3.95 -8.33
CA LYS A 227 -20.40 -2.68 -8.03
C LYS A 227 -21.62 -2.95 -7.16
N PHE A 228 -21.67 -2.35 -5.98
CA PHE A 228 -22.76 -2.51 -5.01
C PHE A 228 -23.52 -1.21 -4.83
N THR A 229 -24.79 -1.31 -4.37
CA THR A 229 -25.48 -0.16 -3.79
C THR A 229 -24.68 0.41 -2.62
N ASN A 230 -24.83 1.71 -2.34
CA ASN A 230 -24.06 2.36 -1.28
C ASN A 230 -24.30 1.72 0.11
N ASP A 231 -25.50 1.22 0.37
CA ASP A 231 -25.87 0.51 1.61
C ASP A 231 -25.45 -0.98 1.62
N GLY A 232 -24.76 -1.44 0.60
CA GLY A 232 -24.23 -2.81 0.48
C GLY A 232 -25.27 -3.90 0.31
N LYS A 233 -26.55 -3.58 0.13
CA LYS A 233 -27.60 -4.61 0.10
C LYS A 233 -27.71 -5.34 -1.23
N GLN A 234 -27.29 -4.72 -2.33
CA GLN A 234 -27.42 -5.28 -3.67
C GLN A 234 -26.11 -5.23 -4.43
N LEU A 235 -25.77 -6.32 -5.13
CA LEU A 235 -24.79 -6.34 -6.18
C LEU A 235 -25.45 -5.80 -7.45
N VAL A 236 -25.03 -4.63 -7.90
CA VAL A 236 -25.61 -3.91 -9.05
C VAL A 236 -25.00 -4.41 -10.36
N GLN A 237 -23.69 -4.66 -10.38
CA GLN A 237 -22.98 -5.04 -11.58
C GLN A 237 -21.70 -5.84 -11.25
N THR A 238 -21.33 -6.71 -12.18
CA THR A 238 -20.04 -7.40 -12.20
C THR A 238 -19.36 -7.10 -13.52
N ILE A 239 -18.10 -6.65 -13.49
CA ILE A 239 -17.28 -6.40 -14.68
C ILE A 239 -16.13 -7.41 -14.66
N GLY A 240 -15.86 -8.01 -15.79
CA GLY A 240 -15.03 -9.20 -15.90
C GLY A 240 -15.85 -10.48 -15.76
N THR A 241 -15.22 -11.62 -16.05
CA THR A 241 -15.83 -12.94 -15.89
C THR A 241 -15.26 -13.60 -14.64
N PRO A 242 -16.04 -13.70 -13.55
CA PRO A 242 -15.51 -14.19 -12.28
C PRO A 242 -14.84 -15.56 -12.41
N ASN A 243 -13.63 -15.67 -11.86
CA ASN A 243 -12.78 -16.84 -11.83
C ASN A 243 -12.22 -17.30 -13.21
N VAL A 244 -12.37 -16.48 -14.24
CA VAL A 244 -11.84 -16.75 -15.57
C VAL A 244 -10.80 -15.68 -15.92
N PRO A 245 -9.49 -15.98 -15.84
CA PRO A 245 -8.46 -15.04 -16.25
C PRO A 245 -8.44 -14.82 -17.76
N GLY A 246 -8.14 -13.60 -18.18
CA GLY A 246 -8.00 -13.25 -19.59
C GLY A 246 -7.60 -11.79 -19.76
N ALA A 247 -7.43 -11.36 -21.01
CA ALA A 247 -7.00 -9.99 -21.32
C ALA A 247 -7.74 -9.46 -22.55
N ASP A 248 -9.07 -9.54 -22.52
CA ASP A 248 -9.96 -9.05 -23.56
C ASP A 248 -11.01 -8.08 -22.96
N GLY A 249 -12.06 -7.77 -23.73
CA GLY A 249 -13.13 -6.85 -23.28
C GLY A 249 -14.02 -7.38 -22.17
N THR A 250 -13.93 -8.65 -21.81
CA THR A 250 -14.78 -9.35 -20.84
C THR A 250 -14.02 -10.06 -19.73
N HIS A 251 -12.70 -10.07 -19.78
CA HIS A 251 -11.85 -10.75 -18.81
C HIS A 251 -10.72 -9.85 -18.34
N PHE A 252 -10.33 -10.01 -17.08
CA PHE A 252 -9.12 -9.46 -16.49
C PHE A 252 -8.14 -10.57 -16.11
N ASN A 253 -6.88 -10.18 -15.90
CA ASN A 253 -5.90 -11.08 -15.35
C ASN A 253 -5.27 -10.51 -14.08
N ARG A 254 -6.06 -10.55 -13.01
CA ARG A 254 -5.77 -10.00 -11.68
C ARG A 254 -5.72 -8.47 -11.66
N PRO A 255 -6.89 -7.80 -11.86
CA PRO A 255 -7.01 -6.35 -11.80
C PRO A 255 -6.65 -5.82 -10.40
N THR A 256 -6.16 -4.59 -10.33
CA THR A 256 -5.64 -4.01 -9.07
C THR A 256 -6.36 -2.74 -8.65
N PHE A 257 -6.20 -1.64 -9.37
CA PHE A 257 -6.73 -0.33 -9.03
C PHE A 257 -7.50 0.30 -10.18
N MET A 258 -8.30 1.32 -9.86
CA MET A 258 -9.16 2.04 -10.81
C MET A 258 -8.98 3.55 -10.71
N ALA A 259 -9.29 4.25 -11.80
CA ALA A 259 -9.40 5.71 -11.85
C ALA A 259 -10.55 6.11 -12.76
N TRP A 260 -11.32 7.14 -12.36
CA TRP A 260 -12.51 7.61 -13.07
C TRP A 260 -12.28 8.94 -13.78
N LEU A 261 -13.03 9.15 -14.84
CA LEU A 261 -13.18 10.41 -15.55
C LEU A 261 -14.54 11.08 -15.23
N PRO A 262 -14.71 12.38 -15.50
CA PRO A 262 -15.95 13.10 -15.18
C PRO A 262 -17.21 12.59 -15.88
N ASP A 263 -17.07 11.88 -16.99
CA ASP A 263 -18.15 11.21 -17.73
C ASP A 263 -18.50 9.83 -17.17
N GLU A 264 -17.99 9.51 -15.96
CA GLU A 264 -18.08 8.22 -15.27
C GLU A 264 -17.36 7.05 -15.97
N SER A 265 -16.74 7.27 -17.13
CA SER A 265 -15.83 6.27 -17.70
C SER A 265 -14.62 6.07 -16.79
N PHE A 266 -13.98 4.90 -16.89
CA PHE A 266 -12.91 4.57 -15.96
C PHE A 266 -11.82 3.70 -16.59
N TYR A 267 -10.64 3.78 -15.97
CA TYR A 267 -9.52 2.93 -16.26
C TYR A 267 -9.35 1.87 -15.17
N VAL A 268 -8.91 0.70 -15.58
CA VAL A 268 -8.54 -0.42 -14.70
C VAL A 268 -7.09 -0.79 -14.96
N ALA A 269 -6.27 -0.76 -13.94
CA ALA A 269 -4.93 -1.36 -13.96
C ALA A 269 -5.10 -2.88 -13.87
N ASP A 270 -4.99 -3.56 -15.01
CA ASP A 270 -5.09 -5.02 -15.10
C ASP A 270 -3.69 -5.62 -14.97
N GLY A 271 -3.22 -5.60 -13.72
CA GLY A 271 -1.86 -5.97 -13.31
C GLY A 271 -1.78 -7.28 -12.58
N TYR A 272 -0.82 -7.54 -11.73
CA TYR A 272 -0.26 -8.77 -11.24
C TYR A 272 0.12 -9.77 -12.37
N ASN A 273 -0.84 -10.34 -13.10
CA ASN A 273 -0.57 -11.23 -14.23
C ASN A 273 -0.88 -10.55 -15.58
N GLY A 274 -1.70 -9.52 -15.59
CA GLY A 274 -1.94 -8.66 -16.73
C GLY A 274 -0.82 -7.61 -16.90
N THR A 275 -0.78 -6.97 -18.06
CA THR A 275 0.25 -5.99 -18.43
C THR A 275 -0.36 -4.81 -19.17
N ARG A 276 -1.60 -4.45 -18.83
CA ARG A 276 -2.37 -3.45 -19.53
C ARG A 276 -3.13 -2.53 -18.59
N VAL A 277 -3.53 -1.39 -19.12
CA VAL A 277 -4.60 -0.56 -18.59
C VAL A 277 -5.78 -0.67 -19.53
N ALA A 278 -6.94 -1.05 -19.03
CA ALA A 278 -8.18 -1.19 -19.80
C ALA A 278 -9.12 -0.04 -19.49
N LYS A 279 -9.74 0.55 -20.52
CA LYS A 279 -10.75 1.62 -20.40
C LYS A 279 -12.14 1.06 -20.63
N PHE A 280 -13.07 1.49 -19.80
CA PHE A 280 -14.50 1.18 -19.86
C PHE A 280 -15.31 2.47 -19.86
N ASP A 281 -16.51 2.45 -20.46
CA ASP A 281 -17.48 3.54 -20.33
C ASP A 281 -18.21 3.48 -18.98
N ALA A 282 -19.11 4.42 -18.73
CA ALA A 282 -19.90 4.53 -17.49
C ALA A 282 -20.75 3.30 -17.20
N ASP A 283 -21.19 2.59 -18.23
CA ASP A 283 -21.98 1.36 -18.13
C ASP A 283 -21.12 0.09 -17.91
N GLY A 284 -19.78 0.26 -17.86
CA GLY A 284 -18.84 -0.83 -17.70
C GLY A 284 -18.60 -1.64 -18.99
N LYS A 285 -18.86 -1.07 -20.15
CA LYS A 285 -18.56 -1.66 -21.45
C LYS A 285 -17.13 -1.30 -21.86
N PHE A 286 -16.36 -2.31 -22.22
CA PHE A 286 -14.99 -2.17 -22.68
C PHE A 286 -14.91 -1.24 -23.91
N GLN A 287 -13.94 -0.34 -23.90
CA GLN A 287 -13.66 0.60 -24.95
C GLN A 287 -12.37 0.24 -25.70
N PHE A 288 -11.28 0.21 -24.99
CA PHE A 288 -9.96 -0.16 -25.50
C PHE A 288 -9.02 -0.48 -24.33
N ASP A 289 -7.84 -0.96 -24.65
CA ASP A 289 -6.73 -1.08 -23.72
C ASP A 289 -5.41 -0.62 -24.35
N PHE A 290 -4.42 -0.43 -23.48
CA PHE A 290 -3.05 -0.15 -23.88
C PHE A 290 -2.08 -0.78 -22.90
N GLY A 291 -0.86 -0.99 -23.37
CA GLY A 291 0.17 -1.72 -22.65
C GLY A 291 0.48 -3.06 -23.30
N LYS A 292 1.72 -3.50 -23.12
CA LYS A 292 2.24 -4.77 -23.64
C LYS A 292 3.08 -5.43 -22.58
N ALA A 293 3.16 -6.76 -22.63
CA ALA A 293 4.02 -7.52 -21.74
C ALA A 293 5.49 -7.13 -21.93
N GLY A 294 6.13 -6.70 -20.87
CA GLY A 294 7.55 -6.37 -20.80
C GLY A 294 8.36 -7.39 -20.00
N GLU A 295 9.68 -7.26 -20.03
CA GLU A 295 10.58 -8.08 -19.23
C GLU A 295 10.65 -7.54 -17.80
N PRO A 296 10.36 -8.35 -16.76
CA PRO A 296 10.35 -7.89 -15.38
C PRO A 296 11.69 -7.29 -14.93
N GLY A 297 11.64 -6.08 -14.35
CA GLY A 297 12.80 -5.42 -13.76
C GLY A 297 13.88 -4.95 -14.75
N LYS A 298 13.68 -5.17 -16.05
CA LYS A 298 14.65 -4.80 -17.10
C LYS A 298 14.04 -4.05 -18.27
N GLU A 299 12.73 -3.96 -18.33
CA GLU A 299 12.02 -3.35 -19.45
C GLU A 299 12.23 -1.83 -19.48
N THR A 300 12.68 -1.33 -20.63
CA THR A 300 12.92 0.10 -20.85
C THR A 300 12.10 0.66 -22.00
N ARG A 301 11.45 -0.20 -22.79
CA ARG A 301 10.65 0.26 -23.93
C ARG A 301 9.37 0.94 -23.45
N PRO A 302 8.99 2.09 -24.02
CA PRO A 302 7.71 2.75 -23.74
C PRO A 302 6.52 1.85 -24.04
N GLY A 303 5.51 1.87 -23.13
CA GLY A 303 4.29 1.09 -23.27
C GLY A 303 4.43 -0.42 -23.00
N TYR A 304 5.63 -0.91 -22.71
CA TYR A 304 5.83 -2.26 -22.19
C TYR A 304 5.81 -2.25 -20.68
N MET A 305 5.03 -3.10 -20.06
CA MET A 305 4.75 -3.05 -18.63
C MET A 305 4.89 -4.41 -17.97
N ASN A 306 5.09 -4.39 -16.66
CA ASN A 306 5.08 -5.59 -15.84
C ASN A 306 4.51 -5.28 -14.46
N ASN A 307 3.50 -6.05 -14.05
CA ASN A 307 2.81 -5.85 -12.80
C ASN A 307 2.25 -4.42 -12.69
N VAL A 308 1.28 -4.11 -13.56
CA VAL A 308 0.57 -2.82 -13.57
C VAL A 308 -0.26 -2.69 -12.30
N HIS A 309 0.24 -1.93 -11.32
CA HIS A 309 -0.30 -1.93 -9.96
C HIS A 309 -0.92 -0.60 -9.53
N GLY A 310 -1.28 0.23 -10.45
CA GLY A 310 -1.99 1.48 -10.16
C GLY A 310 -2.19 2.33 -11.40
N VAL A 311 -3.26 3.08 -11.40
CA VAL A 311 -3.60 4.06 -12.42
C VAL A 311 -4.23 5.29 -11.76
N ALA A 312 -3.85 6.49 -12.20
CA ALA A 312 -4.46 7.75 -11.80
C ALA A 312 -4.53 8.71 -13.00
N VAL A 313 -5.45 9.66 -12.97
CA VAL A 313 -5.63 10.63 -14.05
C VAL A 313 -5.55 12.05 -13.52
N ASP A 314 -4.74 12.88 -14.14
CA ASP A 314 -4.80 14.33 -13.97
C ASP A 314 -5.81 14.93 -14.94
N LEU A 315 -6.94 15.37 -14.44
CA LEU A 315 -8.09 15.79 -15.24
C LEU A 315 -7.85 17.08 -16.03
N GLU A 316 -6.95 17.93 -15.60
CA GLU A 316 -6.67 19.20 -16.31
C GLU A 316 -5.83 18.97 -17.57
N THR A 317 -4.91 18.02 -17.52
CA THR A 317 -4.03 17.72 -18.65
C THR A 317 -4.41 16.48 -19.43
N GLY A 318 -5.35 15.67 -18.93
CA GLY A 318 -5.70 14.37 -19.50
C GLY A 318 -4.56 13.35 -19.42
N ARG A 319 -3.56 13.57 -18.56
CA ARG A 319 -2.46 12.62 -18.38
C ARG A 319 -2.87 11.44 -17.49
N VAL A 320 -2.60 10.24 -17.98
CA VAL A 320 -2.85 8.96 -17.28
C VAL A 320 -1.53 8.43 -16.75
N PHE A 321 -1.42 8.35 -15.44
CA PHE A 321 -0.23 7.88 -14.72
C PHE A 321 -0.39 6.40 -14.40
N VAL A 322 0.54 5.57 -14.84
CA VAL A 322 0.49 4.11 -14.69
C VAL A 322 1.69 3.62 -13.88
N ASN A 323 1.41 2.98 -12.78
CA ASN A 323 2.44 2.34 -11.95
C ASN A 323 2.88 1.01 -12.60
N ASP A 324 3.98 1.06 -13.31
CA ASP A 324 4.68 -0.09 -13.87
C ASP A 324 5.65 -0.66 -12.82
N ARG A 325 5.06 -1.35 -11.83
CA ARG A 325 5.69 -1.61 -10.53
C ARG A 325 6.97 -2.42 -10.61
N ASP A 326 6.98 -3.52 -11.35
CA ASP A 326 8.15 -4.40 -11.41
C ASP A 326 9.25 -3.84 -12.34
N ASN A 327 8.95 -2.79 -13.09
CA ASN A 327 9.94 -2.01 -13.84
C ASN A 327 10.37 -0.72 -13.10
N HIS A 328 9.90 -0.52 -11.86
CA HIS A 328 10.30 0.57 -10.95
C HIS A 328 10.13 1.98 -11.55
N ARG A 329 9.02 2.19 -12.28
CA ARG A 329 8.72 3.46 -12.94
C ARG A 329 7.24 3.79 -12.95
N ILE A 330 6.94 5.06 -13.16
CA ILE A 330 5.62 5.52 -13.58
C ILE A 330 5.71 5.90 -15.03
N GLN A 331 4.87 5.32 -15.86
CA GLN A 331 4.70 5.70 -17.26
C GLN A 331 3.48 6.62 -17.38
N ILE A 332 3.59 7.64 -18.23
CA ILE A 332 2.54 8.63 -18.45
C ILE A 332 2.05 8.51 -19.88
N PHE A 333 0.72 8.44 -20.03
CA PHE A 333 0.02 8.31 -21.30
C PHE A 333 -1.00 9.43 -21.44
N ASP A 334 -1.47 9.66 -22.66
CA ASP A 334 -2.69 10.44 -22.88
C ASP A 334 -3.95 9.59 -22.60
N GLU A 335 -5.12 10.18 -22.64
CA GLU A 335 -6.40 9.48 -22.42
C GLU A 335 -6.71 8.40 -23.46
N LYS A 336 -5.99 8.36 -24.56
CA LYS A 336 -6.13 7.35 -25.63
C LYS A 336 -5.10 6.23 -25.52
N GLY A 337 -4.24 6.28 -24.49
CA GLY A 337 -3.19 5.30 -24.26
C GLY A 337 -1.93 5.51 -25.09
N THR A 338 -1.74 6.73 -25.66
CA THR A 338 -0.49 7.08 -26.33
C THR A 338 0.55 7.44 -25.28
N TYR A 339 1.72 6.81 -25.34
CA TYR A 339 2.81 7.11 -24.44
C TYR A 339 3.31 8.56 -24.59
N LEU A 340 3.48 9.25 -23.47
CA LEU A 340 3.99 10.62 -23.42
C LEU A 340 5.39 10.69 -22.82
N SER A 341 5.56 10.14 -21.64
CA SER A 341 6.82 10.18 -20.89
C SER A 341 6.85 9.13 -19.77
N GLU A 342 7.96 9.06 -19.08
CA GLU A 342 8.09 8.26 -17.85
C GLU A 342 9.04 8.92 -16.86
N TRP A 343 8.91 8.59 -15.61
CA TRP A 343 9.93 8.89 -14.62
C TRP A 343 10.17 7.68 -13.71
N LYS A 344 11.44 7.48 -13.40
CA LYS A 344 11.90 6.40 -12.53
C LYS A 344 11.86 6.87 -11.09
N ILE A 345 11.50 5.97 -10.22
CA ILE A 345 11.58 6.25 -8.79
C ILE A 345 13.06 6.23 -8.40
N ALA A 346 13.52 7.31 -7.75
CA ALA A 346 14.94 7.53 -7.47
C ALA A 346 15.57 6.47 -6.55
N VAL A 347 14.78 5.82 -5.71
CA VAL A 347 15.26 4.75 -4.83
C VAL A 347 15.17 3.42 -5.58
N SER A 348 16.29 2.73 -5.72
CA SER A 348 16.33 1.44 -6.41
C SER A 348 16.78 0.33 -5.46
N PRO A 349 16.07 -0.79 -5.43
CA PRO A 349 14.77 -1.00 -6.06
C PRO A 349 13.65 -0.33 -5.28
N SER A 350 12.67 0.27 -5.97
CA SER A 350 11.41 0.73 -5.39
C SER A 350 10.29 -0.26 -5.68
N SER A 351 9.24 -0.27 -4.87
CA SER A 351 8.04 -1.06 -5.10
C SER A 351 6.83 -0.25 -4.72
N LEU A 352 6.31 0.52 -5.69
CA LEU A 352 5.16 1.38 -5.46
C LEU A 352 3.89 0.54 -5.36
N HIS A 353 3.10 0.77 -4.30
CA HIS A 353 1.86 0.00 -4.10
C HIS A 353 0.66 0.61 -4.84
N PHE A 354 0.60 1.93 -4.99
CA PHE A 354 -0.49 2.61 -5.69
C PHE A 354 0.03 3.91 -6.31
N VAL A 355 -0.80 4.54 -7.10
CA VAL A 355 -0.63 5.93 -7.54
C VAL A 355 -1.97 6.62 -7.40
N GLN A 356 -1.99 7.82 -6.79
CA GLN A 356 -3.20 8.61 -6.57
C GLN A 356 -2.89 10.09 -6.78
N ILE A 357 -3.85 10.83 -7.31
CA ILE A 357 -3.76 12.28 -7.52
C ILE A 357 -4.90 12.93 -6.75
N GLY A 358 -4.55 13.85 -5.85
CA GLY A 358 -5.50 14.63 -5.08
C GLY A 358 -5.88 15.95 -5.75
N ALA A 359 -6.72 16.75 -5.07
CA ALA A 359 -7.16 18.06 -5.55
C ALA A 359 -6.00 19.07 -5.69
N ASP A 360 -4.89 18.85 -5.04
CA ASP A 360 -3.65 19.63 -5.14
C ASP A 360 -2.81 19.25 -6.36
N ARG A 361 -3.28 18.29 -7.17
CA ARG A 361 -2.62 17.77 -8.36
C ARG A 361 -1.21 17.24 -8.11
N ALA A 362 -0.98 16.73 -6.91
CA ALA A 362 0.23 15.99 -6.57
C ALA A 362 0.00 14.48 -6.69
N VAL A 363 1.01 13.80 -7.19
CA VAL A 363 1.03 12.32 -7.22
C VAL A 363 1.49 11.82 -5.87
N VAL A 364 0.66 11.01 -5.24
CA VAL A 364 0.96 10.36 -3.96
C VAL A 364 1.04 8.86 -4.16
N THR A 365 2.05 8.26 -3.57
CA THR A 365 2.29 6.82 -3.60
C THR A 365 2.97 6.35 -2.33
N PHE A 366 3.01 5.04 -2.12
CA PHE A 366 3.79 4.41 -1.05
C PHE A 366 4.82 3.47 -1.66
N ASP A 367 6.07 3.65 -1.25
CA ASP A 367 7.14 2.73 -1.60
C ASP A 367 7.33 1.69 -0.49
N ARG A 368 7.03 0.43 -0.80
CA ARG A 368 7.13 -0.69 0.14
C ARG A 368 8.55 -1.00 0.56
N ASN A 369 9.55 -0.72 -0.27
CA ASN A 369 10.93 -1.06 0.06
C ASN A 369 11.55 -0.08 1.06
N THR A 370 11.16 1.19 1.01
CA THR A 370 11.58 2.20 1.99
C THR A 370 10.58 2.45 3.09
N HIS A 371 9.36 1.91 2.96
CA HIS A 371 8.22 2.16 3.84
C HIS A 371 7.88 3.65 4.01
N LYS A 372 7.98 4.39 2.90
CA LYS A 372 7.70 5.82 2.88
C LYS A 372 6.50 6.16 2.00
N MET A 373 5.70 7.09 2.48
CA MET A 373 4.80 7.86 1.63
C MET A 373 5.65 8.84 0.82
N LEU A 374 5.39 8.92 -0.46
CA LEU A 374 6.09 9.78 -1.40
C LEU A 374 5.10 10.70 -2.09
N LYS A 375 5.39 11.98 -2.11
CA LYS A 375 4.60 13.01 -2.80
C LYS A 375 5.46 13.63 -3.89
N TYR A 376 4.97 13.61 -5.11
CA TYR A 376 5.62 14.16 -6.31
C TYR A 376 4.74 15.22 -6.97
N ASP A 377 5.35 16.12 -7.73
CA ASP A 377 4.61 16.88 -8.74
C ASP A 377 4.27 15.98 -9.95
N LEU A 378 3.53 16.54 -10.91
CA LEU A 378 3.11 15.79 -12.10
C LEU A 378 4.26 15.52 -13.09
N ASP A 379 5.44 16.05 -12.86
CA ASP A 379 6.64 15.85 -13.69
C ASP A 379 7.68 14.95 -13.02
N GLY A 380 7.33 14.42 -11.82
CA GLY A 380 8.13 13.43 -11.12
C GLY A 380 9.18 13.98 -10.17
N HIS A 381 9.12 15.28 -9.84
CA HIS A 381 10.00 15.85 -8.83
C HIS A 381 9.47 15.54 -7.43
N LEU A 382 10.31 14.96 -6.58
CA LEU A 382 9.94 14.63 -5.21
C LEU A 382 9.72 15.91 -4.41
N LEU A 383 8.51 16.10 -3.91
CA LEU A 383 8.13 17.24 -3.08
C LEU A 383 8.32 16.95 -1.59
N TYR A 384 7.96 15.74 -1.16
CA TYR A 384 8.05 15.34 0.24
C TYR A 384 8.04 13.82 0.41
N ALA A 385 8.70 13.33 1.46
CA ALA A 385 8.69 11.91 1.82
C ALA A 385 8.67 11.77 3.34
N TRP A 386 7.86 10.83 3.85
CA TRP A 386 7.81 10.53 5.28
C TRP A 386 7.44 9.06 5.52
N GLY A 387 7.63 8.62 6.74
CA GLY A 387 7.30 7.28 7.19
C GLY A 387 8.53 6.50 7.63
N THR A 388 8.30 5.56 8.51
CA THR A 388 9.27 4.55 8.94
C THR A 388 8.56 3.24 9.20
N VAL A 389 9.27 2.13 8.99
CA VAL A 389 8.71 0.79 9.21
C VAL A 389 8.70 0.46 10.69
N ALA A 390 7.53 0.24 11.23
CA ALA A 390 7.32 -0.40 12.52
C ALA A 390 5.85 -0.80 12.65
N ASP A 391 5.44 -1.32 13.80
CA ASP A 391 4.07 -1.73 14.05
C ASP A 391 3.40 -0.98 15.21
N PHE A 392 4.04 0.05 15.75
CA PHE A 392 3.37 0.95 16.69
C PHE A 392 2.59 2.05 15.94
N PRO A 393 1.58 2.65 16.57
CA PRO A 393 0.75 3.67 15.93
C PRO A 393 1.58 4.82 15.35
N GLY A 394 1.20 5.27 14.17
CA GLY A 394 1.88 6.37 13.46
C GLY A 394 3.01 5.93 12.54
N THR A 395 3.49 4.69 12.63
CA THR A 395 4.44 4.10 11.69
C THR A 395 3.74 3.41 10.53
N LEU A 396 4.46 3.11 9.45
CA LEU A 396 3.90 2.57 8.22
C LEU A 396 4.53 1.22 7.89
N TRP A 397 3.70 0.18 7.73
CA TRP A 397 4.19 -1.14 7.36
C TRP A 397 3.35 -1.79 6.27
N GLY A 398 3.83 -1.68 5.03
CA GLY A 398 3.18 -2.27 3.87
C GLY A 398 1.85 -1.60 3.55
N VAL A 399 1.82 -0.25 3.51
CA VAL A 399 0.63 0.50 3.09
C VAL A 399 0.26 0.09 1.67
N HIS A 400 -0.95 -0.41 1.50
CA HIS A 400 -1.45 -0.93 0.23
C HIS A 400 -2.59 -0.08 -0.34
N GLY A 401 -3.36 0.56 0.51
CA GLY A 401 -4.42 1.48 0.13
C GLY A 401 -4.41 2.73 1.00
N MET A 402 -4.87 3.83 0.42
CA MET A 402 -5.05 5.08 1.15
C MET A 402 -6.32 5.81 0.72
N SER A 403 -6.79 6.69 1.58
CA SER A 403 -7.86 7.63 1.29
C SER A 403 -7.67 8.92 2.09
N THR A 404 -8.28 10.00 1.63
CA THR A 404 -8.43 11.23 2.41
C THR A 404 -9.90 11.60 2.51
N ASP A 405 -10.29 12.39 3.50
CA ASP A 405 -11.66 12.89 3.64
C ASP A 405 -11.74 14.42 3.48
N GLN A 406 -12.94 14.95 3.60
CA GLN A 406 -13.24 16.37 3.41
C GLN A 406 -12.58 17.27 4.47
N GLU A 407 -12.26 16.72 5.64
CA GLU A 407 -11.55 17.42 6.72
C GLU A 407 -10.03 17.39 6.51
N GLY A 408 -9.54 16.57 5.56
CA GLY A 408 -8.12 16.37 5.27
C GLY A 408 -7.49 15.30 6.16
N ASN A 409 -8.29 14.49 6.85
CA ASN A 409 -7.77 13.29 7.48
C ASN A 409 -7.24 12.33 6.42
N PHE A 410 -6.18 11.63 6.76
CA PHE A 410 -5.50 10.65 5.93
C PHE A 410 -5.67 9.26 6.54
N TYR A 411 -6.03 8.29 5.72
CA TYR A 411 -6.31 6.92 6.12
C TYR A 411 -5.42 5.96 5.34
N VAL A 412 -4.93 4.91 6.01
CA VAL A 412 -4.13 3.87 5.38
C VAL A 412 -4.63 2.47 5.73
N ALA A 413 -4.49 1.57 4.75
CA ALA A 413 -4.66 0.14 4.91
C ALA A 413 -3.30 -0.54 4.72
N GLU A 414 -2.83 -1.26 5.74
CA GLU A 414 -1.51 -1.87 5.78
C GLU A 414 -1.59 -3.39 5.65
N VAL A 415 -1.28 -3.89 4.47
CA VAL A 415 -1.47 -5.31 4.13
C VAL A 415 -0.55 -6.23 4.92
N ASP A 416 0.67 -5.80 5.21
CA ASP A 416 1.65 -6.63 5.93
C ASP A 416 1.41 -6.60 7.45
N ALA A 417 1.01 -5.46 7.99
CA ALA A 417 0.70 -5.31 9.41
C ALA A 417 -0.68 -5.85 9.79
N GLY A 418 -1.63 -5.87 8.86
CA GLY A 418 -3.02 -6.22 9.15
C GLY A 418 -3.72 -5.17 10.01
N ARG A 419 -3.49 -3.90 9.70
CA ARG A 419 -4.10 -2.79 10.44
C ARG A 419 -4.56 -1.69 9.51
N PHE A 420 -5.52 -0.92 10.01
CA PHE A 420 -5.94 0.34 9.43
C PHE A 420 -5.54 1.47 10.39
N GLN A 421 -5.18 2.62 9.86
CA GLN A 421 -4.87 3.78 10.67
C GLN A 421 -5.54 5.04 10.10
N LYS A 422 -5.94 5.94 11.00
CA LYS A 422 -6.39 7.30 10.71
C LYS A 422 -5.33 8.28 11.20
N PHE A 423 -5.04 9.26 10.38
CA PHE A 423 -4.17 10.37 10.70
C PHE A 423 -4.93 11.68 10.50
N ARG A 424 -4.75 12.65 11.37
CA ARG A 424 -5.26 13.99 11.18
C ARG A 424 -4.12 15.00 10.96
N PRO A 425 -4.34 16.07 10.19
CA PRO A 425 -3.33 17.12 10.05
C PRO A 425 -2.92 17.67 11.39
N ARG A 426 -1.62 17.85 11.61
CA ARG A 426 -1.10 18.54 12.81
C ARG A 426 -1.49 19.99 12.79
N ALA A 427 -1.75 20.59 13.95
CA ALA A 427 -1.95 22.02 14.07
C ALA A 427 -0.71 22.76 13.52
N GLY A 428 -0.93 23.68 12.57
CA GLY A 428 0.14 24.44 11.94
C GLY A 428 1.01 23.67 10.94
N ALA A 429 0.61 22.48 10.52
CA ALA A 429 1.31 21.75 9.47
C ALA A 429 1.39 22.56 8.16
N ASN A 430 2.52 22.47 7.49
CA ASN A 430 2.69 23.10 6.18
C ASN A 430 1.73 22.46 5.16
N PRO A 431 0.79 23.23 4.57
CA PRO A 431 -0.18 22.66 3.62
C PRO A 431 0.45 22.01 2.39
N ALA A 432 1.64 22.43 1.98
CA ALA A 432 2.36 21.85 0.85
C ALA A 432 2.75 20.38 1.08
N TYR A 433 2.88 19.97 2.33
CA TYR A 433 3.25 18.60 2.70
C TYR A 433 2.03 17.69 2.94
N LEU A 434 0.84 18.27 3.11
CA LEU A 434 -0.38 17.49 3.24
C LEU A 434 -0.72 16.78 1.93
N ILE A 435 -1.38 15.65 2.03
CA ILE A 435 -2.00 14.98 0.88
C ILE A 435 -3.24 15.79 0.50
N GLY A 436 -3.42 15.99 -0.80
CA GLY A 436 -4.58 16.71 -1.31
C GLY A 436 -5.89 16.07 -0.90
N LYS A 437 -6.88 16.89 -0.60
CA LYS A 437 -8.25 16.42 -0.32
C LYS A 437 -8.79 15.68 -1.54
N PRO A 438 -9.78 14.79 -1.34
CA PRO A 438 -10.39 14.11 -2.46
C PRO A 438 -11.14 15.07 -3.37
N VAL A 439 -11.15 14.75 -4.64
CA VAL A 439 -11.98 15.45 -5.64
C VAL A 439 -13.35 14.80 -5.66
N TYR A 440 -14.34 15.46 -5.09
CA TYR A 440 -15.73 15.02 -5.18
C TYR A 440 -16.50 16.04 -5.99
N SER A 441 -17.08 15.64 -7.10
CA SER A 441 -17.87 16.55 -7.95
C SER A 441 -19.37 16.25 -7.93
N ALA A 442 -19.77 15.00 -7.73
CA ALA A 442 -21.16 14.58 -7.76
C ALA A 442 -21.86 14.54 -6.40
N TRP A 443 -21.12 14.57 -5.29
CA TRP A 443 -21.68 14.38 -3.94
C TRP A 443 -21.45 15.60 -3.04
N LYS A 444 -21.62 16.74 -3.52
CA LYS A 444 -21.57 17.98 -2.74
C LYS A 444 -22.89 18.24 -2.03
#